data_d1f8a22cb74d6bdccf6e6a2c1634357b
#
_entry.id   d1f8a22cb74d6bdccf6e6a2c1634357b
#
_cell.length_a   1.000
_cell.length_b   1.000
_cell.length_c   1.000
_cell.angle_alpha   90.00
_cell.angle_beta   90.00
_cell.angle_gamma   90.00
#
_symmetry.space_group_name_H-M   'P 1'
#
loop_
_entity.id
_entity.type
_entity.pdbx_description
1 polymer ?
#
loop_
_entity_poly.entity_id
_entity_poly.type
_entity_poly.pdbx_seq_one_letter_code
_entity_poly.pdbx_strand_id
1 'polypeptide(L)'
;MAIDVYKDWLGIPEGERPPHHYDLLRLVKFEDDEEKIRAHYKKLNAHVRKYASGKYSVESQELLNELAKAMLCLTDPERKHEYDESLGREFDEDEDTGPKSVEQILVEQGHIDKDQAAELKEFAEKRGLTTRDAAVQMRFVNAETATQAMARSKGMPYIDLEETIPDNGILLQLPQQMAKRNTILPLFIDD
;
A
#
# COMPACT_ATOMS: atom_id res chain seq x y z
N MET A 1 0.73 -11.51 32.56
CA MET A 1 0.33 -12.20 31.34
C MET A 1 0.81 -11.38 30.15
N ALA A 2 1.47 -11.99 29.19
CA ALA A 2 1.76 -11.35 27.93
C ALA A 2 0.43 -11.12 27.18
N ILE A 3 0.25 -9.96 26.57
CA ILE A 3 -0.92 -9.64 25.76
C ILE A 3 -0.81 -10.36 24.42
N ASP A 4 -1.90 -10.94 23.90
CA ASP A 4 -1.99 -11.37 22.50
C ASP A 4 -2.63 -10.23 21.70
N VAL A 5 -1.79 -9.39 21.09
CA VAL A 5 -2.25 -8.18 20.34
C VAL A 5 -3.18 -8.51 19.18
N TYR A 6 -3.02 -9.67 18.57
CA TYR A 6 -3.88 -10.11 17.46
C TYR A 6 -5.29 -10.43 17.95
N LYS A 7 -5.37 -11.14 19.09
CA LYS A 7 -6.67 -11.48 19.70
C LYS A 7 -7.30 -10.28 20.38
N ASP A 8 -6.53 -9.59 21.25
CA ASP A 8 -7.06 -8.58 22.16
C ASP A 8 -7.38 -7.26 21.43
N TRP A 9 -6.60 -6.88 20.39
CA TRP A 9 -6.81 -5.63 19.67
C TRP A 9 -7.48 -5.82 18.31
N LEU A 10 -7.13 -6.88 17.57
CA LEU A 10 -7.69 -7.11 16.26
C LEU A 10 -8.86 -8.10 16.27
N GLY A 11 -9.08 -8.84 17.38
CA GLY A 11 -10.12 -9.85 17.48
C GLY A 11 -9.89 -11.06 16.57
N ILE A 12 -8.62 -11.37 16.26
CA ILE A 12 -8.24 -12.54 15.47
C ILE A 12 -8.20 -13.75 16.44
N PRO A 13 -8.89 -14.85 16.12
CA PRO A 13 -8.89 -16.06 16.97
C PRO A 13 -7.48 -16.62 17.22
N GLU A 14 -7.34 -17.41 18.28
CA GLU A 14 -6.08 -18.15 18.52
C GLU A 14 -5.77 -19.08 17.35
N GLY A 15 -4.50 -19.07 16.92
CA GLY A 15 -4.04 -19.85 15.77
C GLY A 15 -2.56 -19.62 15.51
N GLU A 16 -2.16 -19.82 14.27
CA GLU A 16 -0.80 -19.57 13.80
C GLU A 16 -0.41 -18.10 14.00
N ARG A 17 0.83 -17.83 14.41
CA ARG A 17 1.35 -16.50 14.68
C ARG A 17 2.70 -16.31 13.96
N PRO A 18 2.90 -15.17 13.21
CA PRO A 18 1.89 -14.14 12.93
C PRO A 18 0.78 -14.68 12.00
N PRO A 19 -0.44 -14.07 12.04
CA PRO A 19 -1.51 -14.41 11.10
C PRO A 19 -1.10 -14.06 9.67
N HIS A 20 -1.67 -14.74 8.68
CA HIS A 20 -1.44 -14.34 7.29
C HIS A 20 -2.06 -12.95 6.98
N HIS A 21 -1.57 -12.28 5.94
CA HIS A 21 -1.89 -10.88 5.66
C HIS A 21 -3.39 -10.59 5.53
N TYR A 22 -4.16 -11.51 4.95
CA TYR A 22 -5.62 -11.36 4.83
C TYR A 22 -6.31 -11.40 6.18
N ASP A 23 -5.93 -12.33 7.07
CA ASP A 23 -6.48 -12.38 8.42
C ASP A 23 -6.05 -11.15 9.23
N LEU A 24 -4.80 -10.72 9.10
CA LEU A 24 -4.26 -9.57 9.78
C LEU A 24 -5.05 -8.29 9.43
N LEU A 25 -5.43 -8.13 8.16
CA LEU A 25 -6.27 -7.03 7.70
C LEU A 25 -7.78 -7.31 7.81
N ARG A 26 -8.16 -8.48 8.35
CA ARG A 26 -9.57 -8.91 8.49
C ARG A 26 -10.31 -8.92 7.16
N LEU A 27 -9.64 -9.41 6.13
CA LEU A 27 -10.15 -9.58 4.78
C LEU A 27 -10.47 -11.05 4.50
N VAL A 28 -11.28 -11.28 3.49
CA VAL A 28 -11.42 -12.64 2.93
C VAL A 28 -10.13 -13.02 2.20
N LYS A 29 -9.77 -14.30 2.24
CA LYS A 29 -8.58 -14.80 1.52
C LYS A 29 -8.73 -14.48 0.03
N PHE A 30 -7.65 -13.97 -0.59
CA PHE A 30 -7.60 -13.56 -2.00
C PHE A 30 -8.51 -12.37 -2.36
N GLU A 31 -8.72 -11.45 -1.43
CA GLU A 31 -9.38 -10.17 -1.73
C GLU A 31 -8.58 -9.39 -2.80
N ASP A 32 -9.23 -8.99 -3.88
CA ASP A 32 -8.61 -8.29 -5.00
C ASP A 32 -8.96 -6.80 -5.06
N ASP A 33 -9.94 -6.36 -4.25
CA ASP A 33 -10.34 -4.95 -4.16
C ASP A 33 -9.31 -4.15 -3.35
N GLU A 34 -8.46 -3.41 -4.07
CA GLU A 34 -7.40 -2.58 -3.47
C GLU A 34 -7.95 -1.47 -2.55
N GLU A 35 -9.07 -0.85 -2.91
CA GLU A 35 -9.68 0.19 -2.08
C GLU A 35 -10.18 -0.39 -0.75
N LYS A 36 -10.74 -1.58 -0.79
CA LYS A 36 -11.18 -2.30 0.40
C LYS A 36 -10.01 -2.72 1.28
N ILE A 37 -8.90 -3.19 0.69
CA ILE A 37 -7.66 -3.50 1.41
C ILE A 37 -7.16 -2.26 2.15
N ARG A 38 -7.06 -1.12 1.46
CA ARG A 38 -6.63 0.16 2.04
C ARG A 38 -7.58 0.67 3.12
N ALA A 39 -8.88 0.56 2.92
CA ALA A 39 -9.89 0.96 3.91
C ALA A 39 -9.79 0.14 5.21
N HIS A 40 -9.57 -1.18 5.08
CA HIS A 40 -9.37 -2.05 6.23
C HIS A 40 -8.07 -1.73 6.98
N TYR A 41 -6.97 -1.56 6.24
CA TYR A 41 -5.70 -1.10 6.83
C TYR A 41 -5.87 0.20 7.61
N LYS A 42 -6.45 1.24 7.01
CA LYS A 42 -6.70 2.55 7.63
C LYS A 42 -7.46 2.42 8.95
N LYS A 43 -8.53 1.63 8.96
CA LYS A 43 -9.34 1.40 10.14
C LYS A 43 -8.55 0.70 11.26
N LEU A 44 -7.81 -0.35 10.94
CA LEU A 44 -7.03 -1.11 11.91
C LEU A 44 -5.82 -0.32 12.41
N ASN A 45 -5.13 0.39 11.52
CA ASN A 45 -4.03 1.29 11.86
C ASN A 45 -4.50 2.36 12.87
N ALA A 46 -5.61 3.06 12.58
CA ALA A 46 -6.18 4.06 13.50
C ALA A 46 -6.60 3.44 14.86
N HIS A 47 -7.00 2.18 14.88
CA HIS A 47 -7.34 1.48 16.12
C HIS A 47 -6.09 1.17 16.94
N VAL A 48 -5.05 0.57 16.33
CA VAL A 48 -3.81 0.17 17.01
C VAL A 48 -3.01 1.39 17.48
N ARG A 49 -3.04 2.49 16.75
CA ARG A 49 -2.41 3.77 17.15
C ARG A 49 -2.83 4.26 18.53
N LYS A 50 -4.00 3.91 19.03
CA LYS A 50 -4.46 4.28 20.37
C LYS A 50 -3.59 3.70 21.49
N TYR A 51 -2.85 2.65 21.19
CA TYR A 51 -1.94 1.97 22.12
C TYR A 51 -0.48 2.40 21.94
N ALA A 52 -0.17 3.27 20.96
CA ALA A 52 1.20 3.71 20.63
C ALA A 52 1.87 4.54 21.73
N SER A 53 1.11 4.99 22.73
CA SER A 53 1.62 5.67 23.93
C SER A 53 1.32 4.87 25.18
N GLY A 54 2.32 4.69 26.07
CA GLY A 54 2.15 4.00 27.35
C GLY A 54 2.76 2.60 27.38
N LYS A 55 2.15 1.72 28.17
CA LYS A 55 2.70 0.39 28.51
C LYS A 55 2.94 -0.54 27.32
N TYR A 56 2.16 -0.38 26.27
CA TYR A 56 2.13 -1.27 25.10
C TYR A 56 2.63 -0.57 23.83
N SER A 57 3.48 0.44 23.98
CA SER A 57 4.00 1.22 22.83
C SER A 57 4.85 0.37 21.90
N VAL A 58 5.61 -0.58 22.39
CA VAL A 58 6.45 -1.49 21.59
C VAL A 58 5.57 -2.43 20.78
N GLU A 59 4.67 -3.14 21.45
CA GLU A 59 3.76 -4.08 20.81
C GLU A 59 2.85 -3.40 19.79
N SER A 60 2.44 -2.16 20.08
CA SER A 60 1.68 -1.34 19.13
C SER A 60 2.49 -1.01 17.88
N GLN A 61 3.76 -0.62 18.04
CA GLN A 61 4.63 -0.30 16.92
C GLN A 61 4.91 -1.53 16.05
N GLU A 62 5.19 -2.67 16.66
CA GLU A 62 5.39 -3.94 15.96
C GLU A 62 4.15 -4.30 15.13
N LEU A 63 2.97 -4.25 15.72
CA LEU A 63 1.72 -4.56 15.01
C LEU A 63 1.41 -3.54 13.91
N LEU A 64 1.70 -2.25 14.09
CA LEU A 64 1.56 -1.22 13.05
C LEU A 64 2.47 -1.51 11.86
N ASN A 65 3.70 -1.97 12.10
CA ASN A 65 4.64 -2.37 11.04
C ASN A 65 4.12 -3.59 10.28
N GLU A 66 3.58 -4.60 10.99
CA GLU A 66 2.97 -5.78 10.34
C GLU A 66 1.75 -5.41 9.48
N LEU A 67 0.86 -4.55 9.98
CA LEU A 67 -0.29 -4.06 9.22
C LEU A 67 0.16 -3.31 7.96
N ALA A 68 1.22 -2.49 8.05
CA ALA A 68 1.76 -1.77 6.91
C ALA A 68 2.38 -2.73 5.88
N LYS A 69 3.18 -3.72 6.32
CA LYS A 69 3.75 -4.76 5.45
C LYS A 69 2.64 -5.55 4.73
N ALA A 70 1.60 -5.96 5.45
CA ALA A 70 0.47 -6.67 4.87
C ALA A 70 -0.25 -5.83 3.81
N MET A 71 -0.52 -4.55 4.09
CA MET A 71 -1.15 -3.65 3.13
C MET A 71 -0.27 -3.46 1.89
N LEU A 72 1.04 -3.22 2.06
CA LEU A 72 1.97 -3.04 0.94
C LEU A 72 2.08 -4.30 0.07
N CYS A 73 2.10 -5.47 0.68
CA CYS A 73 2.11 -6.74 -0.04
C CYS A 73 0.82 -6.93 -0.85
N LEU A 74 -0.34 -6.71 -0.24
CA LEU A 74 -1.64 -6.97 -0.87
C LEU A 74 -2.10 -5.89 -1.85
N THR A 75 -1.44 -4.72 -1.89
CA THR A 75 -1.72 -3.64 -2.85
C THR A 75 -0.66 -3.51 -3.94
N ASP A 76 0.36 -4.33 -3.92
CA ASP A 76 1.36 -4.45 -4.97
C ASP A 76 1.05 -5.69 -5.82
N PRO A 77 0.82 -5.56 -7.14
CA PRO A 77 0.39 -6.68 -7.97
C PRO A 77 1.37 -7.86 -8.00
N GLU A 78 2.69 -7.58 -8.07
CA GLU A 78 3.71 -8.62 -8.13
C GLU A 78 3.82 -9.35 -6.78
N ARG A 79 3.95 -8.59 -5.69
CA ARG A 79 4.03 -9.16 -4.33
C ARG A 79 2.76 -9.93 -3.95
N LYS A 80 1.60 -9.38 -4.32
CA LYS A 80 0.31 -10.04 -4.06
C LYS A 80 0.22 -11.35 -4.84
N HIS A 81 0.63 -11.36 -6.11
CA HIS A 81 0.64 -12.56 -6.94
C HIS A 81 1.50 -13.65 -6.30
N GLU A 82 2.78 -13.36 -5.98
CA GLU A 82 3.69 -14.30 -5.32
C GLU A 82 3.15 -14.78 -3.97
N TYR A 83 2.56 -13.87 -3.20
CA TYR A 83 1.97 -14.19 -1.90
C TYR A 83 0.74 -15.10 -2.04
N ASP A 84 -0.14 -14.82 -2.99
CA ASP A 84 -1.34 -15.62 -3.25
C ASP A 84 -0.99 -17.00 -3.77
N GLU A 85 0.02 -17.14 -4.63
CA GLU A 85 0.57 -18.43 -5.04
C GLU A 85 1.10 -19.22 -3.84
N SER A 86 1.84 -18.58 -2.94
CA SER A 86 2.35 -19.23 -1.71
C SER A 86 1.22 -19.74 -0.81
N LEU A 87 0.04 -19.13 -0.87
CA LEU A 87 -1.17 -19.54 -0.17
C LEU A 87 -2.03 -20.54 -0.97
N GLY A 88 -1.58 -20.94 -2.18
CA GLY A 88 -2.24 -21.95 -3.02
C GLY A 88 -3.32 -21.38 -3.94
N ARG A 89 -3.26 -20.09 -4.32
CA ARG A 89 -4.06 -19.54 -5.41
C ARG A 89 -3.44 -20.00 -6.73
N GLU A 90 -4.25 -20.56 -7.60
CA GLU A 90 -3.87 -20.88 -8.97
C GLU A 90 -4.24 -19.68 -9.86
N PHE A 91 -3.31 -19.31 -10.75
CA PHE A 91 -3.52 -18.26 -11.75
C PHE A 91 -3.50 -18.86 -13.13
N ASP A 92 -4.32 -18.36 -14.04
CA ASP A 92 -4.26 -18.74 -15.44
C ASP A 92 -3.03 -18.08 -16.09
N GLU A 93 -2.28 -18.84 -16.92
CA GLU A 93 -1.04 -18.36 -17.57
C GLU A 93 -1.25 -17.18 -18.53
N ASP A 94 -2.50 -16.84 -18.87
CA ASP A 94 -2.89 -15.75 -19.78
C ASP A 94 -3.23 -14.42 -19.09
N GLU A 95 -3.15 -14.30 -17.76
CA GLU A 95 -3.32 -13.01 -17.10
C GLU A 95 -2.14 -12.09 -17.44
N ASP A 96 -2.43 -10.98 -18.15
CA ASP A 96 -1.45 -9.95 -18.52
C ASP A 96 -0.90 -9.23 -17.28
N THR A 97 0.12 -9.84 -16.67
CA THR A 97 0.87 -9.30 -15.52
C THR A 97 1.96 -8.32 -15.94
N GLY A 98 2.01 -7.93 -17.23
CA GLY A 98 2.99 -7.00 -17.75
C GLY A 98 2.90 -5.60 -17.13
N PRO A 99 3.99 -4.81 -17.20
CA PRO A 99 4.01 -3.45 -16.68
C PRO A 99 2.99 -2.57 -17.43
N LYS A 100 1.95 -2.12 -16.70
CA LYS A 100 0.88 -1.27 -17.25
C LYS A 100 1.27 0.19 -17.16
N SER A 101 0.87 0.99 -18.15
CA SER A 101 1.08 2.44 -18.09
C SER A 101 0.09 3.12 -17.15
N VAL A 102 0.40 4.35 -16.72
CA VAL A 102 -0.46 5.11 -15.79
C VAL A 102 -1.88 5.27 -16.35
N GLU A 103 -2.02 5.60 -17.65
CA GLU A 103 -3.30 5.76 -18.30
C GLU A 103 -4.09 4.45 -18.38
N GLN A 104 -3.43 3.31 -18.59
CA GLN A 104 -4.08 1.99 -18.58
C GLN A 104 -4.61 1.66 -17.20
N ILE A 105 -3.84 1.92 -16.14
CA ILE A 105 -4.25 1.70 -14.76
C ILE A 105 -5.46 2.56 -14.41
N LEU A 106 -5.47 3.84 -14.80
CA LEU A 106 -6.59 4.75 -14.56
C LEU A 106 -7.88 4.31 -15.29
N VAL A 107 -7.74 3.72 -16.49
CA VAL A 107 -8.89 3.14 -17.22
C VAL A 107 -9.42 1.90 -16.52
N GLU A 108 -8.54 0.98 -16.10
CA GLU A 108 -8.93 -0.24 -15.38
C GLU A 108 -9.63 0.04 -14.05
N GLN A 109 -9.17 1.07 -13.34
CA GLN A 109 -9.78 1.52 -12.09
C GLN A 109 -11.09 2.33 -12.33
N GLY A 110 -11.45 2.58 -13.60
CA GLY A 110 -12.67 3.31 -13.96
C GLY A 110 -12.61 4.82 -13.67
N HIS A 111 -11.42 5.38 -13.44
CA HIS A 111 -11.25 6.81 -13.22
C HIS A 111 -11.36 7.62 -14.50
N ILE A 112 -10.95 7.05 -15.63
CA ILE A 112 -11.04 7.64 -16.96
C ILE A 112 -11.50 6.59 -17.98
N ASP A 113 -12.04 7.04 -19.10
CA ASP A 113 -12.36 6.17 -20.23
C ASP A 113 -11.19 6.10 -21.24
N LYS A 114 -11.34 5.28 -22.29
CA LYS A 114 -10.29 5.09 -23.30
C LYS A 114 -10.01 6.34 -24.11
N ASP A 115 -11.02 7.17 -24.37
CA ASP A 115 -10.87 8.41 -25.12
C ASP A 115 -10.11 9.44 -24.28
N GLN A 116 -10.45 9.54 -22.99
CA GLN A 116 -9.73 10.37 -22.02
C GLN A 116 -8.29 9.90 -21.83
N ALA A 117 -8.01 8.60 -21.87
CA ALA A 117 -6.64 8.08 -21.80
C ALA A 117 -5.80 8.51 -23.02
N ALA A 118 -6.38 8.50 -24.22
CA ALA A 118 -5.71 8.99 -25.44
C ALA A 118 -5.44 10.50 -25.36
N GLU A 119 -6.42 11.29 -24.91
CA GLU A 119 -6.29 12.74 -24.72
C GLU A 119 -5.22 13.07 -23.66
N LEU A 120 -5.20 12.31 -22.55
CA LEU A 120 -4.22 12.45 -21.49
C LEU A 120 -2.79 12.26 -22.00
N LYS A 121 -2.56 11.22 -22.79
CA LYS A 121 -1.25 10.92 -23.37
C LYS A 121 -0.81 12.05 -24.31
N GLU A 122 -1.68 12.48 -25.22
CA GLU A 122 -1.38 13.58 -26.14
C GLU A 122 -1.08 14.90 -25.42
N PHE A 123 -1.84 15.20 -24.36
CA PHE A 123 -1.63 16.41 -23.55
C PHE A 123 -0.28 16.36 -22.80
N ALA A 124 0.07 15.20 -22.22
CA ALA A 124 1.33 15.00 -21.54
C ALA A 124 2.53 15.20 -22.49
N GLU A 125 2.49 14.57 -23.67
CA GLU A 125 3.53 14.67 -24.69
C GLU A 125 3.70 16.10 -25.21
N LYS A 126 2.62 16.80 -25.55
CA LYS A 126 2.65 18.19 -26.05
C LYS A 126 3.24 19.18 -25.05
N ARG A 127 3.11 18.91 -23.76
CA ARG A 127 3.57 19.82 -22.70
C ARG A 127 4.85 19.37 -22.01
N GLY A 128 5.38 18.20 -22.35
CA GLY A 128 6.53 17.62 -21.68
C GLY A 128 6.28 17.29 -20.21
N LEU A 129 5.04 16.93 -19.88
CA LEU A 129 4.62 16.56 -18.53
C LEU A 129 4.70 15.04 -18.32
N THR A 130 4.78 14.62 -17.06
CA THR A 130 4.50 13.22 -16.72
C THR A 130 3.00 12.94 -16.90
N THR A 131 2.63 11.71 -17.23
CA THR A 131 1.21 11.30 -17.32
C THR A 131 0.47 11.59 -16.02
N ARG A 132 1.13 11.38 -14.87
CA ARG A 132 0.63 11.74 -13.55
C ARG A 132 0.25 13.23 -13.44
N ASP A 133 1.17 14.13 -13.81
CA ASP A 133 0.95 15.57 -13.68
C ASP A 133 -0.08 16.08 -14.68
N ALA A 134 -0.11 15.49 -15.87
CA ALA A 134 -1.11 15.77 -16.88
C ALA A 134 -2.53 15.39 -16.39
N ALA A 135 -2.70 14.21 -15.80
CA ALA A 135 -3.98 13.74 -15.28
C ALA A 135 -4.56 14.68 -14.19
N VAL A 136 -3.68 15.19 -13.33
CA VAL A 136 -4.06 16.17 -12.30
C VAL A 136 -4.41 17.53 -12.92
N GLN A 137 -3.62 18.02 -13.89
CA GLN A 137 -3.89 19.30 -14.56
C GLN A 137 -5.19 19.29 -15.37
N MET A 138 -5.48 18.17 -16.02
CA MET A 138 -6.74 17.97 -16.74
C MET A 138 -7.93 17.73 -15.81
N ARG A 139 -7.69 17.59 -14.51
CA ARG A 139 -8.70 17.30 -13.49
C ARG A 139 -9.45 15.99 -13.72
N PHE A 140 -8.81 15.05 -14.35
CA PHE A 140 -9.36 13.70 -14.51
C PHE A 140 -9.36 12.95 -13.17
N VAL A 141 -8.29 13.13 -12.40
CA VAL A 141 -8.13 12.54 -11.07
C VAL A 141 -7.46 13.53 -10.11
N ASN A 142 -7.55 13.27 -8.81
CA ASN A 142 -6.79 14.03 -7.81
C ASN A 142 -5.31 13.61 -7.79
N ALA A 143 -4.48 14.35 -7.05
CA ALA A 143 -3.04 14.10 -6.98
C ALA A 143 -2.69 12.76 -6.32
N GLU A 144 -3.49 12.32 -5.37
CA GLU A 144 -3.32 11.04 -4.67
C GLU A 144 -3.55 9.88 -5.63
N THR A 145 -4.71 9.80 -6.27
CA THR A 145 -5.06 8.76 -7.26
C THR A 145 -4.03 8.71 -8.41
N ALA A 146 -3.60 9.87 -8.93
CA ALA A 146 -2.58 9.91 -9.97
C ALA A 146 -1.22 9.38 -9.48
N THR A 147 -0.88 9.61 -8.20
CA THR A 147 0.38 9.11 -7.61
C THR A 147 0.31 7.60 -7.35
N GLN A 148 -0.83 7.09 -6.91
CA GLN A 148 -1.08 5.66 -6.75
C GLN A 148 -0.94 4.93 -8.09
N ALA A 149 -1.58 5.45 -9.15
CA ALA A 149 -1.46 4.88 -10.50
C ALA A 149 -0.01 4.92 -11.01
N MET A 150 0.75 5.99 -10.73
CA MET A 150 2.15 6.09 -11.11
C MET A 150 3.03 5.11 -10.32
N ALA A 151 2.80 4.95 -9.02
CA ALA A 151 3.51 3.98 -8.19
C ALA A 151 3.28 2.56 -8.73
N ARG A 152 2.02 2.20 -9.00
CA ARG A 152 1.64 0.91 -9.57
C ARG A 152 2.26 0.66 -10.95
N SER A 153 2.33 1.68 -11.82
CA SER A 153 2.96 1.55 -13.15
C SER A 153 4.46 1.27 -13.09
N LYS A 154 5.08 1.50 -11.93
CA LYS A 154 6.50 1.26 -11.65
C LYS A 154 6.75 0.05 -10.75
N GLY A 155 5.73 -0.73 -10.43
CA GLY A 155 5.83 -1.82 -9.47
C GLY A 155 6.25 -1.34 -8.06
N MET A 156 5.91 -0.10 -7.69
CA MET A 156 6.23 0.45 -6.39
C MET A 156 4.97 0.55 -5.52
N PRO A 157 5.01 0.04 -4.28
CA PRO A 157 3.88 0.21 -3.38
C PRO A 157 3.69 1.68 -2.99
N TYR A 158 2.44 2.12 -2.86
CA TYR A 158 2.08 3.44 -2.36
C TYR A 158 1.75 3.39 -0.88
N ILE A 159 2.26 4.34 -0.11
CA ILE A 159 1.94 4.49 1.30
C ILE A 159 1.54 5.94 1.61
N ASP A 160 0.47 6.11 2.40
CA ASP A 160 0.07 7.41 2.89
C ASP A 160 0.82 7.73 4.19
N LEU A 161 1.63 8.80 4.16
CA LEU A 161 2.43 9.24 5.32
C LEU A 161 1.59 9.88 6.42
N GLU A 162 0.37 10.34 6.13
CA GLU A 162 -0.54 10.84 7.17
C GLU A 162 -1.11 9.68 8.02
N GLU A 163 -1.18 8.50 7.42
CA GLU A 163 -1.72 7.28 8.04
C GLU A 163 -0.65 6.36 8.60
N THR A 164 0.61 6.53 8.20
CA THR A 164 1.72 5.66 8.62
C THR A 164 2.61 6.35 9.63
N ILE A 165 2.84 5.69 10.76
CA ILE A 165 3.83 6.14 11.76
C ILE A 165 5.15 5.44 11.47
N PRO A 166 6.21 6.21 11.10
CA PRO A 166 7.54 5.63 10.98
C PRO A 166 8.04 5.09 12.32
N ASP A 167 8.78 3.99 12.27
CA ASP A 167 9.45 3.45 13.44
C ASP A 167 10.59 4.40 13.89
N ASN A 168 10.55 4.86 15.13
CA ASN A 168 11.55 5.78 15.68
C ASN A 168 12.96 5.17 15.70
N GLY A 169 13.08 3.85 15.91
CA GLY A 169 14.37 3.17 15.89
C GLY A 169 15.01 3.18 14.49
N ILE A 170 14.18 3.09 13.46
CA ILE A 170 14.61 3.10 12.06
C ILE A 170 14.91 4.51 11.58
N LEU A 171 14.15 5.52 12.02
CA LEU A 171 14.44 6.91 11.72
C LEU A 171 15.85 7.33 12.15
N LEU A 172 16.36 6.76 13.24
CA LEU A 172 17.70 7.04 13.76
C LEU A 172 18.83 6.37 12.95
N GLN A 173 18.53 5.38 12.12
CA GLN A 173 19.51 4.67 11.30
C GLN A 173 19.92 5.46 10.05
N LEU A 174 19.06 6.40 9.60
CA LEU A 174 19.36 7.23 8.43
C LEU A 174 19.83 8.62 8.88
N PRO A 175 21.07 9.07 8.48
CA PRO A 175 21.52 10.41 8.79
C PRO A 175 20.57 11.47 8.23
N GLN A 176 20.16 12.43 9.08
CA GLN A 176 19.18 13.46 8.73
C GLN A 176 19.52 14.24 7.45
N GLN A 177 20.82 14.50 7.22
CA GLN A 177 21.27 15.21 6.02
C GLN A 177 21.01 14.38 4.74
N MET A 178 21.21 13.05 4.81
CA MET A 178 20.92 12.14 3.71
C MET A 178 19.40 12.05 3.45
N ALA A 179 18.61 11.91 4.51
CA ALA A 179 17.14 11.90 4.43
C ALA A 179 16.62 13.16 3.73
N LYS A 180 17.04 14.34 4.18
CA LYS A 180 16.61 15.63 3.60
C LYS A 180 17.10 15.83 2.16
N ARG A 181 18.36 15.50 1.85
CA ARG A 181 18.92 15.68 0.51
C ARG A 181 18.22 14.83 -0.54
N ASN A 182 17.85 13.61 -0.19
CA ASN A 182 17.27 12.65 -1.12
C ASN A 182 15.73 12.52 -0.96
N THR A 183 15.12 13.28 -0.04
CA THR A 183 13.68 13.19 0.27
C THR A 183 13.26 11.75 0.61
N ILE A 184 14.03 11.09 1.50
CA ILE A 184 13.81 9.70 1.92
C ILE A 184 13.32 9.70 3.36
N LEU A 185 12.29 8.91 3.63
CA LEU A 185 11.78 8.61 4.96
C LEU A 185 11.78 7.08 5.17
N PRO A 186 12.66 6.54 6.02
CA PRO A 186 12.60 5.12 6.35
C PRO A 186 11.38 4.86 7.25
N LEU A 187 10.62 3.82 6.94
CA LEU A 187 9.38 3.49 7.64
C LEU A 187 9.54 2.25 8.53
N PHE A 188 10.08 1.18 7.97
CA PHE A 188 10.33 -0.11 8.63
C PHE A 188 11.40 -0.89 7.86
N ILE A 189 11.91 -1.97 8.46
CA ILE A 189 12.80 -2.93 7.78
C ILE A 189 11.95 -4.09 7.30
N ASP A 190 12.13 -4.47 6.05
CA ASP A 190 11.59 -5.69 5.46
C ASP A 190 12.73 -6.72 5.47
N ASP A 191 12.55 -7.84 6.21
CA ASP A 191 13.55 -8.91 6.36
C ASP A 191 13.45 -9.92 5.22
#